data_e009798fce79ec59d928e1921c831359
#
_entry.id   e009798fce79ec59d928e1921c831359
#
_cell.length_a   1.000
_cell.length_b   1.000
_cell.length_c   1.000
_cell.angle_alpha   90.00
_cell.angle_beta   90.00
_cell.angle_gamma   90.00
#
_symmetry.space_group_name_H-M   'P 1'
#
loop_
_entity.id
_entity.type
_entity.pdbx_description
1 polymer ?
#
loop_
_entity_poly.entity_id
_entity_poly.type
_entity_poly.pdbx_seq_one_letter_code
_entity_poly.pdbx_strand_id
1 'polypeptide(L)'
;MTKSVEVVKRHLADVDGFVTAQSLHQRIVDQKTKIGLTSVYRALQKMVSTGDVDTFRNPDGESAFRLCTPVHHHHLVCTECGYTVEIDGGTIEDWATATAKKNGFSGISHIADIYGRCRQCG
;
A
#
# COMPACT_ATOMS: atom_id res chain seq x y z
N MET A 1 -13.13 -1.58 -17.52
CA MET A 1 -11.87 -1.26 -16.85
C MET A 1 -11.04 -0.33 -17.69
N THR A 2 -10.51 0.70 -17.12
CA THR A 2 -9.78 1.68 -17.89
C THR A 2 -8.35 1.24 -18.12
N LYS A 3 -7.83 1.63 -19.26
CA LYS A 3 -6.44 1.40 -19.65
C LYS A 3 -5.48 2.03 -18.63
N SER A 4 -5.89 3.12 -17.99
CA SER A 4 -5.09 3.81 -16.97
C SER A 4 -4.82 2.93 -15.75
N VAL A 5 -5.81 2.17 -15.31
CA VAL A 5 -5.65 1.28 -14.15
C VAL A 5 -4.62 0.20 -14.46
N GLU A 6 -4.66 -0.37 -15.65
CA GLU A 6 -3.69 -1.41 -16.05
C GLU A 6 -2.27 -0.87 -16.11
N VAL A 7 -2.10 0.32 -16.67
CA VAL A 7 -0.79 0.98 -16.77
C VAL A 7 -0.24 1.28 -15.37
N VAL A 8 -1.07 1.87 -14.52
CA VAL A 8 -0.66 2.23 -13.16
C VAL A 8 -0.32 0.98 -12.35
N LYS A 9 -1.12 -0.06 -12.44
CA LYS A 9 -0.89 -1.30 -11.71
C LYS A 9 0.44 -1.94 -12.11
N ARG A 10 0.72 -1.97 -13.41
CA ARG A 10 1.96 -2.55 -13.92
C ARG A 10 3.19 -1.83 -13.39
N HIS A 11 3.17 -0.50 -13.41
CA HIS A 11 4.30 0.28 -12.93
C HIS A 11 4.42 0.23 -11.41
N LEU A 12 3.30 0.20 -10.71
CA LEU A 12 3.28 0.13 -9.27
C LEU A 12 3.87 -1.19 -8.76
N ALA A 13 3.69 -2.27 -9.51
CA ALA A 13 4.24 -3.58 -9.15
C ALA A 13 5.77 -3.57 -9.13
N ASP A 14 6.41 -2.66 -9.86
CA ASP A 14 7.87 -2.55 -9.91
C ASP A 14 8.45 -1.69 -8.79
N VAL A 15 7.61 -1.11 -7.95
CA VAL A 15 8.07 -0.23 -6.87
C VAL A 15 8.23 -1.01 -5.58
N ASP A 16 9.36 -0.83 -4.92
CA ASP A 16 9.58 -1.36 -3.57
C ASP A 16 9.08 -0.35 -2.55
N GLY A 17 8.05 -0.73 -1.79
CA GLY A 17 7.48 0.15 -0.77
C GLY A 17 6.42 1.09 -1.34
N PHE A 18 6.14 2.14 -0.58
CA PHE A 18 5.13 3.12 -0.97
C PHE A 18 5.71 4.18 -1.88
N VAL A 19 4.89 4.66 -2.82
CA VAL A 19 5.27 5.71 -3.75
C VAL A 19 4.13 6.70 -3.87
N THR A 20 4.45 8.00 -3.99
CA THR A 20 3.43 9.02 -4.22
C THR A 20 2.91 8.93 -5.66
N ALA A 21 1.72 9.48 -5.88
CA ALA A 21 1.14 9.54 -7.22
C ALA A 21 2.05 10.30 -8.18
N GLN A 22 2.66 11.38 -7.70
CA GLN A 22 3.55 12.21 -8.50
C GLN A 22 4.80 11.45 -8.93
N SER A 23 5.44 10.75 -8.00
CA SER A 23 6.62 9.94 -8.30
C SER A 23 6.29 8.79 -9.24
N LEU A 24 5.15 8.16 -9.04
CA LEU A 24 4.71 7.08 -9.93
C LEU A 24 4.45 7.61 -11.34
N HIS A 25 3.78 8.76 -11.44
CA HIS A 25 3.54 9.41 -12.73
C HIS A 25 4.84 9.68 -13.45
N GLN A 26 5.85 10.19 -12.75
CA GLN A 26 7.16 10.46 -13.34
C GLN A 26 7.81 9.19 -13.87
N ARG A 27 7.72 8.10 -13.13
CA ARG A 27 8.23 6.80 -13.59
C ARG A 27 7.55 6.34 -14.87
N ILE A 28 6.24 6.51 -14.95
CA ILE A 28 5.47 6.11 -16.13
C ILE A 28 5.85 6.94 -17.35
N VAL A 29 5.99 8.25 -17.15
CA VAL A 29 6.37 9.17 -18.22
C VAL A 29 7.80 8.88 -18.70
N ASP A 30 8.72 8.57 -17.77
CA ASP A 30 10.09 8.23 -18.12
C ASP A 30 10.19 6.98 -18.98
N GLN A 31 9.19 6.12 -18.90
CA GLN A 31 9.10 4.92 -19.76
C GLN A 31 8.33 5.19 -21.03
N LYS A 32 8.15 6.46 -21.36
CA LYS A 32 7.54 6.93 -22.62
C LYS A 32 6.08 6.53 -22.76
N THR A 33 5.39 6.31 -21.67
CA THR A 33 3.96 6.09 -21.66
C THR A 33 3.27 7.40 -21.38
N LYS A 34 2.34 7.79 -22.25
CA LYS A 34 1.58 9.03 -22.09
C LYS A 34 0.38 8.80 -21.18
N ILE A 35 0.40 9.47 -20.03
CA ILE A 35 -0.70 9.43 -19.08
C ILE A 35 -0.64 10.69 -18.23
N GLY A 36 -1.80 11.28 -17.96
CA GLY A 36 -1.85 12.47 -17.11
C GLY A 36 -1.79 12.13 -15.63
N LEU A 37 -1.31 13.07 -14.83
CA LEU A 37 -1.23 12.90 -13.38
C LEU A 37 -2.62 12.63 -12.78
N THR A 38 -3.64 13.33 -13.26
CA THR A 38 -5.02 13.12 -12.80
C THR A 38 -5.48 11.69 -13.04
N SER A 39 -5.13 11.14 -14.20
CA SER A 39 -5.50 9.75 -14.53
C SER A 39 -4.79 8.76 -13.61
N VAL A 40 -3.52 9.01 -13.28
CA VAL A 40 -2.77 8.19 -12.33
C VAL A 40 -3.44 8.23 -10.96
N TYR A 41 -3.79 9.43 -10.50
CA TYR A 41 -4.41 9.60 -9.19
C TYR A 41 -5.77 8.89 -9.11
N ARG A 42 -6.59 9.03 -10.14
CA ARG A 42 -7.89 8.37 -10.19
C ARG A 42 -7.77 6.86 -10.19
N ALA A 43 -6.80 6.33 -10.94
CA ALA A 43 -6.54 4.90 -10.97
C ALA A 43 -6.13 4.37 -9.59
N LEU A 44 -5.25 5.10 -8.89
CA LEU A 44 -4.82 4.74 -7.55
C LEU A 44 -6.00 4.76 -6.57
N GLN A 45 -6.82 5.81 -6.62
CA GLN A 45 -7.99 5.91 -5.75
C GLN A 45 -8.97 4.76 -5.99
N LYS A 46 -9.16 4.38 -7.23
CA LYS A 46 -10.03 3.25 -7.54
C LYS A 46 -9.49 1.95 -6.95
N MET A 47 -8.18 1.73 -7.08
CA MET A 47 -7.55 0.53 -6.55
C MET A 47 -7.54 0.50 -5.03
N VAL A 48 -7.47 1.65 -4.38
CA VAL A 48 -7.63 1.73 -2.93
C VAL A 48 -9.04 1.28 -2.52
N SER A 49 -10.04 1.75 -3.25
CA SER A 49 -11.42 1.39 -2.93
C SER A 49 -11.73 -0.08 -3.15
N THR A 50 -11.04 -0.73 -4.07
CA THR A 50 -11.21 -2.17 -4.32
C THR A 50 -10.32 -3.04 -3.44
N GLY A 51 -9.41 -2.45 -2.67
CA GLY A 51 -8.51 -3.19 -1.79
C GLY A 51 -7.24 -3.68 -2.45
N ASP A 52 -6.99 -3.31 -3.70
CA ASP A 52 -5.80 -3.75 -4.43
C ASP A 52 -4.55 -2.95 -4.07
N VAL A 53 -4.73 -1.77 -3.48
CA VAL A 53 -3.66 -0.85 -3.14
C VAL A 53 -3.85 -0.35 -1.71
N ASP A 54 -2.77 -0.39 -0.93
CA ASP A 54 -2.73 0.26 0.38
C ASP A 54 -2.28 1.70 0.22
N THR A 55 -2.71 2.54 1.14
CA THR A 55 -2.30 3.94 1.17
C THR A 55 -1.71 4.28 2.53
N PHE A 56 -0.75 5.19 2.51
CA PHE A 56 -0.05 5.64 3.70
C PHE A 56 0.23 7.14 3.53
N ARG A 57 -0.07 7.92 4.57
CA ARG A 57 0.25 9.35 4.53
C ARG A 57 1.63 9.54 5.12
N ASN A 58 2.56 10.06 4.33
CA ASN A 58 3.93 10.28 4.77
C ASN A 58 4.03 11.52 5.69
N PRO A 59 5.19 11.75 6.33
CA PRO A 59 5.35 12.89 7.24
C PRO A 59 5.08 14.25 6.60
N ASP A 60 5.25 14.37 5.29
CA ASP A 60 4.99 15.61 4.56
C ASP A 60 3.51 15.83 4.28
N GLY A 61 2.66 14.89 4.67
CA GLY A 61 1.22 14.98 4.44
C GLY A 61 0.78 14.44 3.10
N GLU A 62 1.68 13.93 2.27
CA GLU A 62 1.34 13.34 1.00
C GLU A 62 0.91 11.89 1.17
N SER A 63 -0.07 11.47 0.37
CA SER A 63 -0.47 10.07 0.32
C SER A 63 0.48 9.30 -0.58
N ALA A 64 0.94 8.16 -0.11
CA ALA A 64 1.73 7.22 -0.88
C ALA A 64 0.95 5.93 -1.04
N PHE A 65 1.27 5.16 -2.05
CA PHE A 65 0.51 4.00 -2.47
C PHE A 65 1.42 2.81 -2.71
N ARG A 66 0.90 1.62 -2.41
CA ARG A 66 1.62 0.37 -2.62
C ARG A 66 0.66 -0.71 -3.07
N LEU A 67 1.04 -1.44 -4.11
CA LEU A 67 0.24 -2.57 -4.57
C LEU A 67 0.28 -3.67 -3.51
N CYS A 68 -0.87 -4.20 -3.17
CA CYS A 68 -1.02 -5.24 -2.17
C CYS A 68 -1.24 -6.59 -2.83
N THR A 69 -0.80 -7.64 -2.14
CA THR A 69 -1.21 -8.98 -2.52
C THR A 69 -2.66 -9.18 -2.06
N PRO A 70 -3.44 -10.02 -2.73
CA PRO A 70 -4.81 -10.29 -2.31
C PRO A 70 -4.91 -11.05 -0.99
N VAL A 71 -3.80 -11.56 -0.48
CA VAL A 71 -3.75 -12.27 0.80
C VAL A 71 -3.59 -11.25 1.92
N HIS A 72 -4.29 -11.47 3.03
CA HIS A 72 -4.18 -10.59 4.18
C HIS A 72 -2.74 -10.56 4.71
N HIS A 73 -2.22 -9.37 4.92
CA HIS A 73 -0.83 -9.18 5.35
C HIS A 73 -0.70 -7.86 6.11
N HIS A 74 0.40 -7.73 6.79
CA HIS A 74 0.75 -6.51 7.52
C HIS A 74 2.04 -5.94 6.97
N HIS A 75 2.31 -4.69 7.29
CA HIS A 75 3.47 -3.98 6.77
C HIS A 75 4.33 -3.45 7.89
N LEU A 76 5.63 -3.48 7.67
CA LEU A 76 6.61 -2.74 8.46
C LEU A 76 7.11 -1.62 7.56
N VAL A 77 6.88 -0.37 7.94
CA VAL A 77 7.09 0.79 7.09
C VAL A 77 8.13 1.73 7.71
N CYS A 78 9.12 2.13 6.92
CA CYS A 78 10.06 3.16 7.33
C CYS A 78 9.40 4.53 7.21
N THR A 79 9.36 5.27 8.31
CA THR A 79 8.74 6.59 8.33
C THR A 79 9.57 7.64 7.61
N GLU A 80 10.85 7.37 7.36
CA GLU A 80 11.75 8.33 6.71
C GLU A 80 11.80 8.15 5.20
N CYS A 81 11.96 6.93 4.72
CA CYS A 81 12.16 6.68 3.29
C CYS A 81 11.02 5.89 2.63
N GLY A 82 10.06 5.40 3.41
CA GLY A 82 8.94 4.62 2.88
C GLY A 82 9.25 3.16 2.58
N TYR A 83 10.48 2.72 2.82
CA TYR A 83 10.81 1.31 2.63
C TYR A 83 9.84 0.43 3.41
N THR A 84 9.29 -0.56 2.74
CA THR A 84 8.20 -1.36 3.30
C THR A 84 8.49 -2.84 3.14
N VAL A 85 8.27 -3.58 4.21
CA VAL A 85 8.37 -5.04 4.21
C VAL A 85 6.98 -5.59 4.51
N GLU A 86 6.53 -6.53 3.70
CA GLU A 86 5.33 -7.29 4.01
C GLU A 86 5.70 -8.34 5.05
N ILE A 87 4.93 -8.42 6.11
CA ILE A 87 5.17 -9.40 7.16
C ILE A 87 3.96 -10.31 7.28
N ASP A 88 4.25 -11.57 7.55
CA ASP A 88 3.22 -12.55 7.83
C ASP A 88 2.70 -12.27 9.24
N GLY A 89 1.43 -11.92 9.32
CA GLY A 89 0.80 -11.60 10.58
C GLY A 89 0.27 -12.78 11.36
N GLY A 90 0.80 -13.98 11.13
CA GLY A 90 0.27 -15.22 11.74
C GLY A 90 -0.05 -15.09 13.22
N THR A 91 0.91 -14.60 14.01
CA THR A 91 0.72 -14.43 15.47
C THR A 91 -0.33 -13.38 15.77
N ILE A 92 -0.32 -12.27 15.02
CA ILE A 92 -1.30 -11.19 15.19
C ILE A 92 -2.69 -11.69 14.80
N GLU A 93 -2.78 -12.44 13.70
CA GLU A 93 -4.04 -13.03 13.22
C GLU A 93 -4.62 -13.97 14.27
N ASP A 94 -3.81 -14.84 14.80
CA ASP A 94 -4.23 -15.82 15.80
C ASP A 94 -4.72 -15.11 17.08
N TRP A 95 -3.99 -14.10 17.52
CA TRP A 95 -4.38 -13.31 18.68
C TRP A 95 -5.71 -12.58 18.45
N ALA A 96 -5.87 -11.96 17.28
CA ALA A 96 -7.09 -11.22 16.95
C ALA A 96 -8.30 -12.16 16.90
N THR A 97 -8.15 -13.31 16.26
CA THR A 97 -9.20 -14.32 16.16
C THR A 97 -9.60 -14.85 17.54
N ALA A 98 -8.60 -15.19 18.35
CA ALA A 98 -8.85 -15.71 19.70
C ALA A 98 -9.54 -14.66 20.58
N THR A 99 -9.08 -13.40 20.49
CA THR A 99 -9.66 -12.30 21.25
C THR A 99 -11.14 -12.06 20.87
N ALA A 100 -11.41 -12.06 19.59
CA ALA A 100 -12.79 -11.88 19.10
C ALA A 100 -13.70 -13.01 19.58
N LYS A 101 -13.24 -14.24 19.44
CA LYS A 101 -14.00 -15.42 19.86
C LYS A 101 -14.29 -15.40 21.35
N LYS A 102 -13.30 -15.04 22.16
CA LYS A 102 -13.44 -14.95 23.61
C LYS A 102 -14.51 -13.93 24.02
N ASN A 103 -14.66 -12.88 23.23
CA ASN A 103 -15.63 -11.81 23.51
C ASN A 103 -16.93 -11.93 22.70
N GLY A 104 -17.12 -13.03 21.96
CA GLY A 104 -18.35 -13.27 21.23
C GLY A 104 -18.48 -12.50 19.93
N PHE A 105 -17.36 -12.05 19.35
CA PHE A 105 -17.38 -11.32 18.07
C PHE A 105 -17.14 -12.26 16.90
N SER A 106 -17.76 -11.94 15.78
CA SER A 106 -17.56 -12.65 14.52
C SER A 106 -17.47 -11.63 13.38
N GLY A 107 -17.03 -12.08 12.21
CA GLY A 107 -16.89 -11.22 11.05
C GLY A 107 -15.89 -10.08 11.27
N ILE A 108 -14.85 -10.36 12.05
CA ILE A 108 -13.88 -9.33 12.44
C ILE A 108 -12.90 -9.00 11.32
N SER A 109 -12.41 -7.77 11.37
CA SER A 109 -11.28 -7.34 10.56
C SER A 109 -10.37 -6.51 11.43
N HIS A 110 -9.13 -6.33 10.99
CA HIS A 110 -8.20 -5.48 11.73
C HIS A 110 -7.19 -4.87 10.76
N ILE A 111 -6.59 -3.78 11.21
CA ILE A 111 -5.51 -3.12 10.50
C ILE A 111 -4.36 -3.02 11.49
N ALA A 112 -3.20 -3.52 11.12
CA ALA A 112 -2.03 -3.48 12.00
C ALA A 112 -0.77 -3.34 11.15
N ASP A 113 -0.25 -2.12 11.10
CA ASP A 113 1.02 -1.84 10.45
C ASP A 113 1.98 -1.31 11.52
N ILE A 114 3.26 -1.58 11.34
CA ILE A 114 4.30 -1.17 12.27
C ILE A 114 5.16 -0.13 11.59
N TYR A 115 5.42 0.97 12.29
CA TYR A 115 6.16 2.10 11.75
C TYR A 115 7.45 2.31 12.54
N GLY A 116 8.53 2.57 11.83
CA GLY A 116 9.81 2.83 12.45
C GLY A 116 10.80 3.33 11.43
N ARG A 117 12.06 3.38 11.79
CA ARG A 117 13.14 3.76 10.86
C ARG A 117 13.89 2.52 10.42
N CYS A 118 14.10 2.38 9.13
CA CYS A 118 14.82 1.23 8.60
C CYS A 118 16.31 1.32 8.94
N ARG A 119 17.02 0.23 8.66
CA ARG A 119 18.45 0.14 8.98
C ARG A 119 19.27 1.29 8.40
N GLN A 120 18.91 1.76 7.23
CA GLN A 120 19.65 2.83 6.56
C GLN A 120 19.30 4.21 7.07
N CYS A 121 18.12 4.38 7.65
CA CYS A 121 17.67 5.66 8.18
C CYS A 121 17.88 5.80 9.69
N GLY A 122 17.94 4.70 10.37
CA GLY A 122 18.14 4.64 11.83
C GLY A 122 19.59 4.47 12.22
#